data_08120c6154792853bab7f6228a2a9643
#
_entry.id   08120c6154792853bab7f6228a2a9643
#
_cell.length_a   1.000
_cell.length_b   1.000
_cell.length_c   1.000
_cell.angle_alpha   90.00
_cell.angle_beta   90.00
_cell.angle_gamma   90.00
#
_symmetry.space_group_name_H-M   'P 1'
#
loop_
_entity.id
_entity.type
_entity.pdbx_description
1 polymer ?
#
loop_
_entity_poly.entity_id
_entity_poly.type
_entity_poly.pdbx_seq_one_letter_code
_entity_poly.pdbx_strand_id
1 'polypeptide(L)'
;KDLEETFKEIESFMGYLPNSHLSMAKNPNLNQGFSALTSTIFGSKHLGIDLVNLIALASSLASGCKYCQAHTSHGASKAGVSPDKITEILKYNESDQFSASEKAALDLAFAAGVTPNASKKDHFVELQKHFNDEAIIDIVAVIALFGFLNRWNDTLGTVLEDVPKEFVEKELQPLGWNK
;
A
#
# COMPACT_ATOMS: atom_id res chain seq x y z
N LYS A 1 -3.89 -23.51 -6.27
CA LYS A 1 -2.73 -23.20 -7.13
C LYS A 1 -1.48 -23.75 -6.50
N ASP A 2 -0.56 -24.24 -7.33
CA ASP A 2 0.78 -24.59 -6.90
C ASP A 2 1.54 -23.33 -6.47
N LEU A 3 2.43 -23.44 -5.50
CA LEU A 3 3.24 -22.33 -4.97
C LEU A 3 4.11 -21.70 -6.07
N GLU A 4 4.66 -22.54 -6.95
CA GLU A 4 5.47 -22.07 -8.08
C GLU A 4 4.69 -21.24 -9.08
N GLU A 5 3.46 -21.64 -9.39
CA GLU A 5 2.56 -20.86 -10.26
C GLU A 5 2.20 -19.51 -9.63
N THR A 6 1.91 -19.51 -8.32
CA THR A 6 1.64 -18.27 -7.57
C THR A 6 2.83 -17.31 -7.61
N PHE A 7 4.05 -17.81 -7.44
CA PHE A 7 5.26 -17.00 -7.50
C PHE A 7 5.51 -16.41 -8.89
N LYS A 8 5.29 -17.17 -9.96
CA LYS A 8 5.40 -16.65 -11.33
C LYS A 8 4.42 -15.52 -11.61
N GLU A 9 3.19 -15.63 -11.10
CA GLU A 9 2.19 -14.55 -11.26
C GLU A 9 2.61 -13.28 -10.50
N ILE A 10 3.08 -13.43 -9.25
CA ILE A 10 3.55 -12.30 -8.45
C ILE A 10 4.75 -11.62 -9.13
N GLU A 11 5.72 -12.40 -9.57
CA GLU A 11 6.91 -11.88 -10.25
C GLU A 11 6.54 -11.19 -11.58
N SER A 12 5.62 -11.76 -12.35
CA SER A 12 5.10 -11.14 -13.57
C SER A 12 4.41 -9.79 -13.30
N PHE A 13 3.65 -9.69 -12.21
CA PHE A 13 2.93 -8.46 -11.83
C PHE A 13 3.87 -7.40 -11.24
N MET A 14 4.72 -7.79 -10.31
CA MET A 14 5.59 -6.86 -9.57
C MET A 14 6.92 -6.58 -10.27
N GLY A 15 7.40 -7.49 -11.12
CA GLY A 15 8.74 -7.45 -11.74
C GLY A 15 9.83 -8.08 -10.88
N TYR A 16 9.48 -8.60 -9.71
CA TYR A 16 10.34 -9.32 -8.76
C TYR A 16 9.47 -10.10 -7.78
N LEU A 17 10.07 -11.05 -7.07
CA LEU A 17 9.38 -11.82 -6.03
C LEU A 17 9.68 -11.23 -4.65
N PRO A 18 8.69 -10.67 -3.93
CA PRO A 18 8.90 -10.07 -2.62
C PRO A 18 9.35 -11.07 -1.56
N ASN A 19 10.34 -10.69 -0.74
CA ASN A 19 10.82 -11.49 0.38
C ASN A 19 9.73 -11.77 1.44
N SER A 20 8.72 -10.90 1.53
CA SER A 20 7.52 -11.16 2.33
C SER A 20 6.78 -12.42 1.87
N HIS A 21 6.62 -12.65 0.56
CA HIS A 21 6.03 -13.87 0.01
C HIS A 21 6.91 -15.09 0.25
N LEU A 22 8.23 -14.96 0.09
CA LEU A 22 9.18 -16.05 0.38
C LEU A 22 9.11 -16.47 1.86
N SER A 23 8.98 -15.52 2.78
CA SER A 23 8.83 -15.82 4.20
C SER A 23 7.49 -16.49 4.52
N MET A 24 6.38 -16.05 3.90
CA MET A 24 5.06 -16.66 4.04
C MET A 24 4.99 -18.06 3.43
N ALA A 25 5.74 -18.33 2.38
CA ALA A 25 5.76 -19.62 1.69
C ALA A 25 6.26 -20.78 2.55
N LYS A 26 6.92 -20.49 3.68
CA LYS A 26 7.25 -21.50 4.71
C LYS A 26 5.99 -22.14 5.30
N ASN A 27 4.83 -21.49 5.17
CA ASN A 27 3.52 -22.06 5.40
C ASN A 27 2.69 -21.89 4.10
N PRO A 28 2.62 -22.92 3.25
CA PRO A 28 1.94 -22.82 1.94
C PRO A 28 0.48 -22.39 2.03
N ASN A 29 -0.25 -22.87 3.06
CA ASN A 29 -1.66 -22.49 3.25
C ASN A 29 -1.81 -21.00 3.60
N LEU A 30 -0.90 -20.45 4.41
CA LEU A 30 -0.87 -19.01 4.71
C LEU A 30 -0.60 -18.21 3.45
N ASN A 31 0.43 -18.58 2.68
CA ASN A 31 0.77 -17.89 1.44
C ASN A 31 -0.38 -17.93 0.42
N GLN A 32 -1.06 -19.05 0.28
CA GLN A 32 -2.22 -19.18 -0.61
C GLN A 32 -3.38 -18.27 -0.18
N GLY A 33 -3.72 -18.27 1.10
CA GLY A 33 -4.78 -17.40 1.64
C GLY A 33 -4.44 -15.92 1.48
N PHE A 34 -3.20 -15.54 1.76
CA PHE A 34 -2.71 -14.18 1.59
C PHE A 34 -2.73 -13.75 0.11
N SER A 35 -2.26 -14.59 -0.81
CA SER A 35 -2.26 -14.29 -2.25
C SER A 35 -3.69 -14.11 -2.79
N ALA A 36 -4.65 -14.94 -2.35
CA ALA A 36 -6.05 -14.79 -2.72
C ALA A 36 -6.64 -13.45 -2.23
N LEU A 37 -6.38 -13.09 -0.98
CA LEU A 37 -6.81 -11.81 -0.39
C LEU A 37 -6.20 -10.62 -1.16
N THR A 38 -4.90 -10.66 -1.40
CA THR A 38 -4.16 -9.61 -2.12
C THR A 38 -4.70 -9.43 -3.54
N SER A 39 -4.90 -10.53 -4.29
CA SER A 39 -5.47 -10.49 -5.63
C SER A 39 -6.87 -9.87 -5.64
N THR A 40 -7.70 -10.15 -4.63
CA THR A 40 -9.03 -9.56 -4.50
C THR A 40 -8.94 -8.06 -4.30
N ILE A 41 -8.07 -7.59 -3.40
CA ILE A 41 -7.94 -6.18 -3.02
C ILE A 41 -7.32 -5.36 -4.16
N PHE A 42 -6.22 -5.82 -4.75
CA PHE A 42 -5.58 -5.13 -5.88
C PHE A 42 -6.37 -5.24 -7.19
N GLY A 43 -7.26 -6.21 -7.29
CA GLY A 43 -8.21 -6.37 -8.39
C GLY A 43 -9.55 -5.66 -8.18
N SER A 44 -9.64 -4.72 -7.23
CA SER A 44 -10.86 -3.92 -6.98
C SER A 44 -11.37 -3.29 -8.28
N LYS A 45 -12.69 -3.34 -8.46
CA LYS A 45 -13.37 -2.68 -9.58
C LYS A 45 -13.85 -1.27 -9.23
N HIS A 46 -13.71 -0.88 -7.96
CA HIS A 46 -14.24 0.36 -7.40
C HIS A 46 -13.14 1.40 -7.17
N LEU A 47 -11.87 0.97 -7.13
CA LEU A 47 -10.72 1.83 -6.92
C LEU A 47 -9.72 1.68 -8.07
N GLY A 48 -9.15 2.79 -8.53
CA GLY A 48 -7.99 2.78 -9.40
C GLY A 48 -6.76 2.21 -8.68
N ILE A 49 -5.90 1.50 -9.42
CA ILE A 49 -4.68 0.89 -8.86
C ILE A 49 -3.72 1.94 -8.29
N ASP A 50 -3.72 3.15 -8.82
CA ASP A 50 -3.01 4.32 -8.32
C ASP A 50 -3.48 4.68 -6.90
N LEU A 51 -4.80 4.82 -6.68
CA LEU A 51 -5.38 5.10 -5.38
C LEU A 51 -5.14 3.96 -4.38
N VAL A 52 -5.25 2.69 -4.80
CA VAL A 52 -4.93 1.53 -3.97
C VAL A 52 -3.50 1.65 -3.43
N ASN A 53 -2.52 1.98 -4.29
CA ASN A 53 -1.13 2.12 -3.86
C ASN A 53 -0.90 3.37 -2.98
N LEU A 54 -1.60 4.47 -3.22
CA LEU A 54 -1.52 5.66 -2.35
C LEU A 54 -2.08 5.39 -0.95
N ILE A 55 -3.22 4.70 -0.83
CA ILE A 55 -3.80 4.27 0.46
C ILE A 55 -2.84 3.33 1.19
N ALA A 56 -2.27 2.36 0.47
CA ALA A 56 -1.28 1.43 0.99
C ALA A 56 -0.03 2.15 1.52
N LEU A 57 0.46 3.15 0.77
CA LEU A 57 1.60 3.97 1.16
C LEU A 57 1.29 4.80 2.41
N ALA A 58 0.14 5.47 2.45
CA ALA A 58 -0.29 6.25 3.63
C ALA A 58 -0.40 5.38 4.89
N SER A 59 -1.01 4.19 4.78
CA SER A 59 -1.09 3.21 5.86
C SER A 59 0.29 2.74 6.33
N SER A 60 1.23 2.55 5.40
CA SER A 60 2.60 2.12 5.70
C SER A 60 3.45 3.23 6.32
N LEU A 61 3.23 4.48 5.90
CA LEU A 61 3.84 5.66 6.53
C LEU A 61 3.34 5.84 7.95
N ALA A 62 2.04 5.74 8.17
CA ALA A 62 1.42 5.84 9.50
C ALA A 62 1.91 4.74 10.46
N SER A 63 2.12 3.54 9.95
CA SER A 63 2.66 2.39 10.69
C SER A 63 4.17 2.45 10.92
N GLY A 64 4.93 3.20 10.10
CA GLY A 64 6.38 3.31 10.17
C GLY A 64 7.17 2.21 9.45
N CYS A 65 6.50 1.27 8.75
CA CYS A 65 7.15 0.14 8.08
C CYS A 65 7.92 0.58 6.83
N LYS A 66 9.24 0.63 6.90
CA LYS A 66 10.12 1.08 5.80
C LYS A 66 10.07 0.16 4.57
N TYR A 67 10.01 -1.14 4.80
CA TYR A 67 9.84 -2.12 3.73
C TYR A 67 8.57 -1.85 2.92
N CYS A 68 7.43 -1.72 3.60
CA CYS A 68 6.16 -1.48 2.93
C CYS A 68 6.10 -0.10 2.25
N GLN A 69 6.70 0.94 2.85
CA GLN A 69 6.82 2.26 2.23
C GLN A 69 7.54 2.21 0.87
N ALA A 70 8.67 1.49 0.80
CA ALA A 70 9.42 1.34 -0.45
C ALA A 70 8.61 0.58 -1.51
N HIS A 71 7.97 -0.53 -1.13
CA HIS A 71 7.13 -1.32 -2.02
C HIS A 71 5.93 -0.55 -2.57
N THR A 72 5.21 0.16 -1.69
CA THR A 72 3.99 0.88 -2.09
C THR A 72 4.29 2.14 -2.88
N SER A 73 5.39 2.85 -2.60
CA SER A 73 5.83 3.98 -3.41
C SER A 73 6.27 3.54 -4.81
N HIS A 74 7.01 2.43 -4.93
CA HIS A 74 7.34 1.84 -6.22
C HIS A 74 6.07 1.37 -6.97
N GLY A 75 5.13 0.73 -6.26
CA GLY A 75 3.84 0.31 -6.81
C GLY A 75 3.01 1.50 -7.32
N ALA A 76 2.97 2.61 -6.57
CA ALA A 76 2.31 3.85 -6.99
C ALA A 76 2.93 4.42 -8.27
N SER A 77 4.27 4.45 -8.36
CA SER A 77 4.97 4.90 -9.56
C SER A 77 4.66 4.01 -10.77
N LYS A 78 4.65 2.69 -10.60
CA LYS A 78 4.23 1.75 -11.66
C LYS A 78 2.76 1.93 -12.08
N ALA A 79 1.92 2.39 -11.17
CA ALA A 79 0.52 2.75 -11.44
C ALA A 79 0.35 4.13 -12.09
N GLY A 80 1.44 4.84 -12.38
CA GLY A 80 1.43 6.13 -13.06
C GLY A 80 1.42 7.36 -12.14
N VAL A 81 1.56 7.18 -10.83
CA VAL A 81 1.70 8.29 -9.88
C VAL A 81 3.11 8.87 -10.00
N SER A 82 3.22 10.20 -10.20
CA SER A 82 4.52 10.85 -10.33
C SER A 82 5.34 10.79 -9.04
N PRO A 83 6.69 10.74 -9.12
CA PRO A 83 7.56 10.81 -7.94
C PRO A 83 7.30 12.05 -7.08
N ASP A 84 7.03 13.21 -7.69
CA ASP A 84 6.68 14.44 -6.97
C ASP A 84 5.42 14.27 -6.12
N LYS A 85 4.35 13.69 -6.69
CA LYS A 85 3.12 13.40 -5.95
C LYS A 85 3.34 12.39 -4.82
N ILE A 86 4.17 11.36 -5.06
CA ILE A 86 4.51 10.37 -4.02
C ILE A 86 5.23 11.05 -2.85
N THR A 87 6.19 11.95 -3.11
CA THR A 87 6.93 12.64 -2.04
C THR A 87 6.09 13.65 -1.28
N GLU A 88 5.08 14.23 -1.91
CA GLU A 88 4.14 15.17 -1.28
C GLU A 88 3.07 14.48 -0.43
N ILE A 89 3.01 13.15 -0.38
CA ILE A 89 1.95 12.43 0.34
C ILE A 89 1.89 12.79 1.83
N LEU A 90 2.99 13.17 2.46
CA LEU A 90 2.99 13.64 3.86
C LEU A 90 2.38 15.05 4.03
N LYS A 91 2.18 15.77 2.92
CA LYS A 91 1.54 17.10 2.87
C LYS A 91 0.29 17.08 1.99
N TYR A 92 -0.30 15.91 1.76
CA TYR A 92 -1.40 15.72 0.82
C TYR A 92 -2.55 16.71 1.02
N ASN A 93 -2.86 17.11 2.26
CA ASN A 93 -3.92 18.07 2.56
C ASN A 93 -3.66 19.47 2.01
N GLU A 94 -2.38 19.89 1.95
CA GLU A 94 -1.94 21.20 1.49
C GLU A 94 -1.62 21.20 -0.01
N SER A 95 -1.34 20.04 -0.59
CA SER A 95 -0.94 19.87 -1.98
C SER A 95 -2.13 19.90 -2.94
N ASP A 96 -1.96 20.60 -4.06
CA ASP A 96 -2.94 20.63 -5.16
C ASP A 96 -2.86 19.38 -6.05
N GLN A 97 -1.88 18.49 -5.84
CA GLN A 97 -1.73 17.26 -6.62
C GLN A 97 -2.75 16.19 -6.23
N PHE A 98 -3.41 16.32 -5.07
CA PHE A 98 -4.39 15.35 -4.58
C PHE A 98 -5.81 15.89 -4.73
N SER A 99 -6.66 15.12 -5.37
CA SER A 99 -8.09 15.39 -5.46
C SER A 99 -8.79 15.29 -4.10
N ALA A 100 -9.98 15.85 -3.97
CA ALA A 100 -10.77 15.75 -2.74
C ALA A 100 -11.07 14.30 -2.34
N SER A 101 -11.33 13.42 -3.31
CA SER A 101 -11.54 11.98 -3.06
C SER A 101 -10.28 11.28 -2.55
N GLU A 102 -9.12 11.57 -3.15
CA GLU A 102 -7.85 11.04 -2.66
C GLU A 102 -7.54 11.51 -1.25
N LYS A 103 -7.73 12.82 -0.97
CA LYS A 103 -7.53 13.39 0.38
C LYS A 103 -8.40 12.68 1.42
N ALA A 104 -9.68 12.46 1.13
CA ALA A 104 -10.58 11.73 2.02
C ALA A 104 -10.14 10.28 2.30
N ALA A 105 -9.66 9.57 1.26
CA ALA A 105 -9.15 8.22 1.41
C ALA A 105 -7.83 8.18 2.22
N LEU A 106 -6.94 9.14 1.99
CA LEU A 106 -5.67 9.26 2.71
C LEU A 106 -5.88 9.66 4.18
N ASP A 107 -6.85 10.53 4.49
CA ASP A 107 -7.25 10.88 5.86
C ASP A 107 -7.59 9.62 6.66
N LEU A 108 -8.44 8.74 6.10
CA LEU A 108 -8.76 7.48 6.75
C LEU A 108 -7.53 6.56 6.84
N ALA A 109 -6.72 6.46 5.79
CA ALA A 109 -5.55 5.58 5.76
C ALA A 109 -4.51 5.96 6.82
N PHE A 110 -4.19 7.24 6.97
CA PHE A 110 -3.30 7.73 8.02
C PHE A 110 -3.89 7.52 9.42
N ALA A 111 -5.17 7.81 9.61
CA ALA A 111 -5.83 7.65 10.91
C ALA A 111 -5.96 6.18 11.34
N ALA A 112 -6.26 5.27 10.40
CA ALA A 112 -6.43 3.86 10.70
C ALA A 112 -5.11 3.06 10.68
N GLY A 113 -4.05 3.61 10.07
CA GLY A 113 -2.72 2.98 9.99
C GLY A 113 -1.93 3.03 11.30
N VAL A 114 -2.30 3.90 12.25
CA VAL A 114 -1.62 4.01 13.55
C VAL A 114 -2.18 3.05 14.59
N THR A 115 -1.44 2.84 15.67
CA THR A 115 -1.90 2.08 16.84
C THR A 115 -1.77 2.95 18.10
N PRO A 116 -2.84 3.18 18.88
CA PRO A 116 -4.22 2.73 18.64
C PRO A 116 -4.85 3.37 17.39
N ASN A 117 -5.82 2.66 16.77
CA ASN A 117 -6.54 3.16 15.60
C ASN A 117 -7.24 4.48 15.91
N ALA A 118 -6.99 5.51 15.10
CA ALA A 118 -7.49 6.87 15.27
C ALA A 118 -8.63 7.22 14.30
N SER A 119 -9.22 6.25 13.60
CA SER A 119 -10.36 6.50 12.72
C SER A 119 -11.56 7.04 13.47
N LYS A 120 -12.33 7.92 12.83
CA LYS A 120 -13.50 8.59 13.41
C LYS A 120 -14.66 8.54 12.42
N LYS A 121 -15.87 8.77 12.93
CA LYS A 121 -17.08 8.84 12.10
C LYS A 121 -16.95 9.87 10.97
N ASP A 122 -16.29 10.99 11.23
CA ASP A 122 -16.15 12.09 10.26
C ASP A 122 -15.37 11.68 9.00
N HIS A 123 -14.38 10.76 9.10
CA HIS A 123 -13.70 10.21 7.94
C HIS A 123 -14.69 9.49 7.01
N PHE A 124 -15.62 8.72 7.57
CA PHE A 124 -16.63 8.00 6.77
C PHE A 124 -17.67 8.95 6.18
N VAL A 125 -18.04 10.00 6.90
CA VAL A 125 -18.94 11.05 6.38
C VAL A 125 -18.30 11.77 5.19
N GLU A 126 -16.99 12.02 5.24
CA GLU A 126 -16.26 12.62 4.11
C GLU A 126 -16.14 11.65 2.94
N LEU A 127 -15.77 10.39 3.20
CA LEU A 127 -15.67 9.36 2.16
C LEU A 127 -16.98 9.17 1.39
N GLN A 128 -18.12 9.17 2.07
CA GLN A 128 -19.44 9.01 1.46
C GLN A 128 -19.82 10.11 0.46
N LYS A 129 -19.10 11.24 0.46
CA LYS A 129 -19.30 12.30 -0.56
C LYS A 129 -18.63 11.93 -1.90
N HIS A 130 -17.68 11.01 -1.89
CA HIS A 130 -16.81 10.69 -3.03
C HIS A 130 -16.91 9.25 -3.50
N PHE A 131 -17.32 8.32 -2.62
CA PHE A 131 -17.28 6.88 -2.83
C PHE A 131 -18.61 6.23 -2.44
N ASN A 132 -18.99 5.18 -3.17
CA ASN A 132 -20.09 4.30 -2.75
C ASN A 132 -19.62 3.35 -1.64
N ASP A 133 -20.55 2.61 -1.05
CA ASP A 133 -20.27 1.73 0.10
C ASP A 133 -19.25 0.63 -0.25
N GLU A 134 -19.31 0.07 -1.46
CA GLU A 134 -18.38 -0.95 -1.93
C GLU A 134 -16.95 -0.40 -2.00
N ALA A 135 -16.77 0.80 -2.57
CA ALA A 135 -15.47 1.45 -2.65
C ALA A 135 -14.91 1.79 -1.25
N ILE A 136 -15.76 2.20 -0.31
CA ILE A 136 -15.34 2.45 1.08
C ILE A 136 -14.86 1.16 1.75
N ILE A 137 -15.55 0.04 1.53
CA ILE A 137 -15.11 -1.27 2.03
C ILE A 137 -13.76 -1.67 1.39
N ASP A 138 -13.57 -1.42 0.10
CA ASP A 138 -12.30 -1.69 -0.56
C ASP A 138 -11.17 -0.82 0.00
N ILE A 139 -11.39 0.47 0.30
CA ILE A 139 -10.43 1.34 1.01
C ILE A 139 -10.03 0.72 2.35
N VAL A 140 -11.02 0.31 3.17
CA VAL A 140 -10.75 -0.34 4.46
C VAL A 140 -9.98 -1.65 4.28
N ALA A 141 -10.29 -2.43 3.24
CA ALA A 141 -9.59 -3.68 2.94
C ALA A 141 -8.11 -3.44 2.59
N VAL A 142 -7.79 -2.40 1.81
CA VAL A 142 -6.39 -1.99 1.53
C VAL A 142 -5.67 -1.65 2.83
N ILE A 143 -6.26 -0.82 3.69
CA ILE A 143 -5.66 -0.42 4.97
C ILE A 143 -5.42 -1.66 5.86
N ALA A 144 -6.38 -2.57 5.95
CA ALA A 144 -6.28 -3.78 6.75
C ALA A 144 -5.20 -4.75 6.22
N LEU A 145 -5.10 -4.92 4.90
CA LEU A 145 -4.06 -5.71 4.26
C LEU A 145 -2.66 -5.16 4.61
N PHE A 146 -2.48 -3.84 4.50
CA PHE A 146 -1.20 -3.24 4.86
C PHE A 146 -0.98 -3.19 6.37
N GLY A 147 -2.02 -3.18 7.19
CA GLY A 147 -1.92 -3.43 8.63
C GLY A 147 -1.34 -4.81 8.96
N PHE A 148 -1.70 -5.84 8.20
CA PHE A 148 -1.08 -7.17 8.27
C PHE A 148 0.38 -7.13 7.79
N LEU A 149 0.63 -6.60 6.58
CA LEU A 149 1.96 -6.58 5.97
C LEU A 149 2.98 -5.76 6.77
N ASN A 150 2.58 -4.60 7.29
CA ASN A 150 3.45 -3.75 8.10
C ASN A 150 3.95 -4.50 9.34
N ARG A 151 3.05 -5.16 10.08
CA ARG A 151 3.43 -5.98 11.24
C ARG A 151 4.27 -7.19 10.86
N TRP A 152 3.91 -7.87 9.76
CA TRP A 152 4.66 -9.02 9.27
C TRP A 152 6.11 -8.66 8.98
N ASN A 153 6.31 -7.64 8.16
CA ASN A 153 7.63 -7.27 7.69
C ASN A 153 8.50 -6.65 8.79
N ASP A 154 7.94 -5.81 9.64
CA ASP A 154 8.68 -5.23 10.77
C ASP A 154 9.05 -6.28 11.82
N THR A 155 8.15 -7.25 12.10
CA THR A 155 8.41 -8.32 13.06
C THR A 155 9.55 -9.24 12.59
N LEU A 156 9.59 -9.54 11.29
CA LEU A 156 10.62 -10.41 10.71
C LEU A 156 11.90 -9.68 10.30
N GLY A 157 11.91 -8.34 10.31
CA GLY A 157 13.00 -7.56 9.75
C GLY A 157 13.23 -7.90 8.26
N THR A 158 12.14 -8.00 7.48
CA THR A 158 12.20 -8.42 6.07
C THR A 158 13.16 -7.53 5.28
N VAL A 159 14.10 -8.16 4.59
CA VAL A 159 15.10 -7.47 3.77
C VAL A 159 14.42 -6.91 2.51
N LEU A 160 14.68 -5.64 2.22
CA LEU A 160 14.15 -4.97 1.02
C LEU A 160 14.89 -5.47 -0.23
N GLU A 161 14.14 -5.75 -1.30
CA GLU A 161 14.66 -6.14 -2.60
C GLU A 161 15.29 -4.95 -3.33
N ASP A 162 16.19 -5.25 -4.26
CA ASP A 162 16.95 -4.23 -4.99
C ASP A 162 16.03 -3.30 -5.80
N VAL A 163 15.00 -3.83 -6.46
CA VAL A 163 14.10 -3.05 -7.34
C VAL A 163 13.40 -1.90 -6.59
N PRO A 164 12.63 -2.12 -5.52
CA PRO A 164 12.01 -1.03 -4.77
C PRO A 164 13.03 -0.17 -4.04
N LYS A 165 14.18 -0.73 -3.63
CA LYS A 165 15.28 0.01 -3.01
C LYS A 165 15.89 1.02 -3.98
N GLU A 166 16.25 0.59 -5.20
CA GLU A 166 16.80 1.45 -6.23
C GLU A 166 15.83 2.55 -6.65
N PHE A 167 14.54 2.24 -6.72
CA PHE A 167 13.50 3.24 -7.00
C PHE A 167 13.51 4.35 -5.93
N VAL A 168 13.48 3.98 -4.65
CA VAL A 168 13.51 4.97 -3.55
C VAL A 168 14.79 5.81 -3.60
N GLU A 169 15.94 5.16 -3.82
CA GLU A 169 17.24 5.84 -3.84
C GLU A 169 17.39 6.81 -5.02
N LYS A 170 16.90 6.44 -6.20
CA LYS A 170 17.05 7.23 -7.42
C LYS A 170 15.98 8.29 -7.60
N GLU A 171 14.73 7.97 -7.28
CA GLU A 171 13.59 8.80 -7.62
C GLU A 171 13.04 9.61 -6.43
N LEU A 172 13.07 9.07 -5.22
CA LEU A 172 12.42 9.71 -4.08
C LEU A 172 13.40 10.44 -3.14
N GLN A 173 14.58 9.87 -2.88
CA GLN A 173 15.57 10.53 -2.00
C GLN A 173 16.03 11.90 -2.49
N PRO A 174 16.28 12.12 -3.81
CA PRO A 174 16.61 13.44 -4.32
C PRO A 174 15.53 14.50 -4.06
N LEU A 175 14.27 14.05 -3.88
CA LEU A 175 13.11 14.89 -3.57
C LEU A 175 12.85 15.03 -2.06
N GLY A 176 13.78 14.55 -1.22
CA GLY A 176 13.70 14.69 0.24
C GLY A 176 13.03 13.53 0.98
N TRP A 177 12.77 12.42 0.31
CA TRP A 177 12.27 11.22 0.98
C TRP A 177 13.34 10.61 1.90
N ASN A 178 13.05 10.52 3.18
CA ASN A 178 13.98 9.95 4.17
C ASN A 178 13.69 8.47 4.42
N LYS A 179 14.77 7.66 4.49
CA LYS A 179 14.72 6.22 4.87
C LYS A 179 14.26 6.01 6.30
#